data_098a53d1e0c6a77c843df4da4dbc8b73
#
_entry.id   098a53d1e0c6a77c843df4da4dbc8b73
#
_cell.length_a   1.000
_cell.length_b   1.000
_cell.length_c   1.000
_cell.angle_alpha   90.00
_cell.angle_beta   90.00
_cell.angle_gamma   90.00
#
_symmetry.space_group_name_H-M   'P 1'
#
loop_
_entity.id
_entity.type
_entity.pdbx_description
1 polymer ?
#
loop_
_entity_poly.entity_id
_entity_poly.type
_entity_poly.pdbx_seq_one_letter_code
_entity_poly.pdbx_strand_id
1 'polypeptide(L)'
;MQCKGVHSWSARRVLSLEIHFMSFDTDSFRDNLFAGRHVLVSGATSGIGLAIARAFHRLGAHTIATGSSATKLDALRNEASLTGLRFAALDVRNHGEIDAFFGSLGRIDVLVNAAGVARPRDEYADDVFGDVLDVNLRSVMRVSQAARPLLEQSRGSIVNIASMLSYLADADVPAYCASKTGVVGLTRSLAHEYGPRGVRVNAIAPGYHRTDMTRIFWESEELSRKIVSRSALGRWGEAGDLAGAAVFLASPAAAFVTGVTLPVDGGYVSGF
;
A
#
# COMPACT_ATOMS: atom_id res chain seq x y z
N MET A 1 -10.97 -24.58 55.93
CA MET A 1 -9.93 -23.64 55.47
C MET A 1 -10.53 -22.85 54.31
N GLN A 2 -10.80 -21.56 54.53
CA GLN A 2 -11.50 -20.70 53.63
C GLN A 2 -10.55 -20.14 52.57
N CYS A 3 -10.93 -20.18 51.28
CA CYS A 3 -10.37 -19.28 50.26
C CYS A 3 -11.49 -18.34 49.80
N LYS A 4 -11.43 -17.12 50.31
CA LYS A 4 -12.19 -15.98 49.81
C LYS A 4 -11.37 -15.29 48.68
N GLY A 5 -12.06 -14.75 47.71
CA GLY A 5 -11.53 -13.68 46.89
C GLY A 5 -11.87 -13.76 45.40
N VAL A 6 -13.18 -13.65 45.06
CA VAL A 6 -13.57 -13.28 43.68
C VAL A 6 -13.57 -11.76 43.62
N HIS A 7 -12.58 -11.16 42.99
CA HIS A 7 -12.61 -9.73 42.69
C HIS A 7 -13.55 -9.46 41.52
N SER A 8 -14.63 -8.79 41.82
CA SER A 8 -15.58 -8.20 40.88
C SER A 8 -14.89 -7.10 40.07
N TRP A 9 -14.73 -7.28 38.76
CA TRP A 9 -14.41 -6.21 37.85
C TRP A 9 -15.66 -5.37 37.63
N SER A 10 -15.70 -4.19 38.21
CA SER A 10 -16.77 -3.24 38.04
C SER A 10 -16.81 -2.71 36.62
N ALA A 11 -17.96 -2.87 35.98
CA ALA A 11 -18.34 -2.17 34.77
C ALA A 11 -18.42 -0.67 35.06
N ARG A 12 -17.43 0.11 34.67
CA ARG A 12 -17.51 1.56 34.39
C ARG A 12 -16.26 2.05 33.68
N ARG A 13 -16.36 2.19 32.36
CA ARG A 13 -15.97 3.34 31.55
C ARG A 13 -16.33 3.03 30.10
N VAL A 14 -17.53 3.41 29.73
CA VAL A 14 -17.80 3.78 28.34
C VAL A 14 -17.10 5.12 28.16
N LEU A 15 -15.83 5.08 27.81
CA LEU A 15 -15.13 6.26 27.31
C LEU A 15 -15.57 6.45 25.88
N SER A 16 -16.18 7.58 25.58
CA SER A 16 -16.36 8.13 24.24
C SER A 16 -15.09 7.90 23.44
N LEU A 17 -15.12 6.97 22.51
CA LEU A 17 -14.13 6.84 21.46
C LEU A 17 -14.32 8.07 20.57
N GLU A 18 -13.67 9.17 20.93
CA GLU A 18 -13.27 10.15 19.93
C GLU A 18 -12.49 9.34 18.89
N ILE A 19 -13.05 9.28 17.69
CA ILE A 19 -12.35 8.75 16.52
C ILE A 19 -11.21 9.74 16.26
N HIS A 20 -10.11 9.53 16.97
CA HIS A 20 -8.85 10.09 16.56
C HIS A 20 -8.56 9.41 15.23
N PHE A 21 -8.78 10.14 14.14
CA PHE A 21 -8.09 9.86 12.89
C PHE A 21 -6.61 9.86 13.27
N MET A 22 -6.05 8.67 13.48
CA MET A 22 -4.61 8.53 13.68
C MET A 22 -3.97 9.06 12.39
N SER A 23 -3.61 10.34 12.43
CA SER A 23 -2.75 10.91 11.42
C SER A 23 -1.48 10.05 11.43
N PHE A 24 -1.05 9.59 10.26
CA PHE A 24 0.28 9.01 10.12
C PHE A 24 1.27 9.92 10.83
N ASP A 25 1.91 9.37 11.86
CA ASP A 25 2.91 10.10 12.64
C ASP A 25 4.22 10.12 11.84
N THR A 26 4.47 11.24 11.18
CA THR A 26 5.76 11.48 10.53
C THR A 26 6.85 11.84 11.52
N ASP A 27 6.53 12.08 12.80
CA ASP A 27 7.47 12.53 13.82
C ASP A 27 8.54 11.46 14.13
N SER A 28 8.28 10.19 13.79
CA SER A 28 9.28 9.12 13.82
C SER A 28 10.38 9.26 12.74
N PHE A 29 10.19 10.12 11.76
CA PHE A 29 11.16 10.42 10.71
C PHE A 29 11.55 11.89 10.79
N ARG A 30 12.83 12.18 10.50
CA ARG A 30 13.27 13.57 10.47
C ARG A 30 12.48 14.37 9.43
N ASP A 31 12.19 15.61 9.74
CA ASP A 31 11.58 16.55 8.80
C ASP A 31 12.36 16.62 7.49
N ASN A 32 11.62 16.77 6.39
CA ASN A 32 12.19 16.90 5.04
C ASN A 32 13.10 15.74 4.62
N LEU A 33 12.88 14.52 5.15
CA LEU A 33 13.66 13.32 4.79
C LEU A 33 13.72 13.09 3.29
N PHE A 34 12.67 13.46 2.55
CA PHE A 34 12.56 13.32 1.09
C PHE A 34 12.61 14.68 0.36
N ALA A 35 13.14 15.74 0.98
CA ALA A 35 13.30 17.02 0.30
C ALA A 35 14.07 16.88 -1.02
N GLY A 36 13.50 17.42 -2.11
CA GLY A 36 14.07 17.36 -3.45
C GLY A 36 13.99 15.99 -4.13
N ARG A 37 13.33 14.99 -3.51
CA ARG A 37 13.07 13.68 -4.12
C ARG A 37 11.75 13.69 -4.88
N HIS A 38 11.71 13.01 -6.01
CA HIS A 38 10.55 12.82 -6.85
C HIS A 38 9.94 11.44 -6.59
N VAL A 39 8.72 11.41 -6.09
CA VAL A 39 7.99 10.20 -5.71
C VAL A 39 6.76 10.03 -6.58
N LEU A 40 6.61 8.87 -7.18
CA LEU A 40 5.41 8.48 -7.93
C LEU A 40 4.69 7.37 -7.16
N VAL A 41 3.38 7.57 -6.90
CA VAL A 41 2.51 6.54 -6.31
C VAL A 41 1.38 6.22 -7.28
N SER A 42 1.38 5.03 -7.86
CA SER A 42 0.28 4.58 -8.72
C SER A 42 -0.86 4.01 -7.86
N GLY A 43 -2.12 4.22 -8.31
CA GLY A 43 -3.28 3.78 -7.54
C GLY A 43 -3.48 4.59 -6.24
N ALA A 44 -3.17 5.88 -6.27
CA ALA A 44 -3.16 6.77 -5.11
C ALA A 44 -4.35 7.74 -5.06
N THR A 45 -5.52 7.34 -5.57
CA THR A 45 -6.75 8.14 -5.48
C THR A 45 -7.60 7.81 -4.25
N SER A 46 -7.20 6.83 -3.44
CA SER A 46 -7.88 6.48 -2.18
C SER A 46 -7.01 5.52 -1.34
N GLY A 47 -7.45 5.21 -0.15
CA GLY A 47 -6.92 4.13 0.70
C GLY A 47 -5.42 4.18 0.91
N ILE A 48 -4.77 3.04 0.75
CA ILE A 48 -3.34 2.83 1.03
C ILE A 48 -2.45 3.72 0.16
N GLY A 49 -2.71 3.77 -1.15
CA GLY A 49 -1.90 4.56 -2.07
C GLY A 49 -1.93 6.05 -1.75
N LEU A 50 -3.11 6.59 -1.43
CA LEU A 50 -3.25 8.00 -1.04
C LEU A 50 -2.55 8.29 0.30
N ALA A 51 -2.68 7.40 1.29
CA ALA A 51 -2.00 7.56 2.58
C ALA A 51 -0.47 7.60 2.41
N ILE A 52 0.08 6.71 1.58
CA ILE A 52 1.52 6.68 1.27
C ILE A 52 1.95 7.96 0.52
N ALA A 53 1.18 8.41 -0.47
CA ALA A 53 1.48 9.64 -1.21
C ALA A 53 1.51 10.88 -0.29
N ARG A 54 0.54 10.98 0.63
CA ARG A 54 0.50 12.04 1.66
C ARG A 54 1.71 12.01 2.57
N ALA A 55 2.16 10.82 2.98
CA ALA A 55 3.33 10.68 3.85
C ALA A 55 4.61 11.18 3.17
N PHE A 56 4.87 10.78 1.93
CA PHE A 56 6.02 11.28 1.18
C PHE A 56 5.97 12.80 0.97
N HIS A 57 4.77 13.32 0.63
CA HIS A 57 4.57 14.74 0.45
C HIS A 57 4.87 15.52 1.75
N ARG A 58 4.37 15.07 2.92
CA ARG A 58 4.67 15.68 4.23
C ARG A 58 6.14 15.67 4.57
N LEU A 59 6.88 14.67 4.10
CA LEU A 59 8.33 14.56 4.27
C LEU A 59 9.13 15.33 3.21
N GLY A 60 8.49 16.25 2.48
CA GLY A 60 9.14 17.19 1.56
C GLY A 60 9.37 16.69 0.15
N ALA A 61 8.81 15.53 -0.24
CA ALA A 61 8.94 15.02 -1.60
C ALA A 61 8.07 15.80 -2.61
N HIS A 62 8.56 15.90 -3.84
CA HIS A 62 7.73 16.22 -5.00
C HIS A 62 6.93 14.98 -5.40
N THR A 63 5.70 14.86 -4.88
CA THR A 63 4.91 13.64 -5.00
C THR A 63 3.86 13.76 -6.10
N ILE A 64 3.79 12.75 -6.97
CA ILE A 64 2.74 12.57 -7.97
C ILE A 64 1.92 11.34 -7.58
N ALA A 65 0.62 11.54 -7.38
CA ALA A 65 -0.37 10.49 -7.13
C ALA A 65 -1.16 10.22 -8.42
N THR A 66 -1.23 8.97 -8.87
CA THR A 66 -1.96 8.65 -10.10
C THR A 66 -3.13 7.70 -9.87
N GLY A 67 -4.08 7.73 -10.80
CA GLY A 67 -5.21 6.83 -10.89
C GLY A 67 -5.97 7.00 -12.19
N SER A 68 -6.85 6.05 -12.52
CA SER A 68 -7.60 6.03 -13.79
C SER A 68 -8.91 6.83 -13.76
N SER A 69 -9.45 7.17 -12.58
CA SER A 69 -10.73 7.87 -12.45
C SER A 69 -10.56 9.39 -12.45
N ALA A 70 -10.93 10.04 -13.54
CA ALA A 70 -10.93 11.50 -13.65
C ALA A 70 -11.74 12.17 -12.54
N THR A 71 -12.94 11.67 -12.26
CA THR A 71 -13.82 12.20 -11.19
C THR A 71 -13.15 12.18 -9.82
N LYS A 72 -12.49 11.08 -9.46
CA LYS A 72 -11.75 10.98 -8.18
C LYS A 72 -10.56 11.93 -8.14
N LEU A 73 -9.83 12.07 -9.23
CA LEU A 73 -8.70 12.99 -9.33
C LEU A 73 -9.13 14.44 -9.17
N ASP A 74 -10.25 14.84 -9.78
CA ASP A 74 -10.78 16.21 -9.69
C ASP A 74 -11.25 16.53 -8.27
N ALA A 75 -11.92 15.58 -7.60
CA ALA A 75 -12.32 15.72 -6.21
C ALA A 75 -11.10 15.95 -5.30
N LEU A 76 -10.02 15.17 -5.48
CA LEU A 76 -8.81 15.28 -4.67
C LEU A 76 -8.01 16.57 -4.92
N ARG A 77 -7.99 17.08 -6.15
CA ARG A 77 -7.35 18.37 -6.48
C ARG A 77 -7.95 19.55 -5.72
N ASN A 78 -9.24 19.45 -5.39
CA ASN A 78 -9.99 20.47 -4.65
C ASN A 78 -9.95 20.29 -3.15
N GLU A 79 -9.32 19.22 -2.64
CA GLU A 79 -9.20 18.97 -1.20
C GLU A 79 -8.05 19.78 -0.59
N ALA A 80 -8.37 20.71 0.30
CA ALA A 80 -7.39 21.63 0.92
C ALA A 80 -6.27 20.89 1.67
N SER A 81 -6.56 19.74 2.26
CA SER A 81 -5.58 18.91 3.00
C SER A 81 -4.52 18.27 2.10
N LEU A 82 -4.69 18.35 0.77
CA LEU A 82 -3.83 17.76 -0.25
C LEU A 82 -3.09 18.82 -1.09
N THR A 83 -3.11 20.07 -0.63
CA THR A 83 -2.43 21.17 -1.32
C THR A 83 -0.95 20.86 -1.54
N GLY A 84 -0.48 21.00 -2.79
CA GLY A 84 0.90 20.70 -3.19
C GLY A 84 1.15 19.26 -3.67
N LEU A 85 0.25 18.31 -3.39
CA LEU A 85 0.28 16.97 -3.98
C LEU A 85 -0.22 17.03 -5.43
N ARG A 86 0.58 16.56 -6.39
CA ARG A 86 0.17 16.51 -7.79
C ARG A 86 -0.66 15.27 -8.08
N PHE A 87 -1.77 15.45 -8.79
CA PHE A 87 -2.63 14.36 -9.26
C PHE A 87 -2.60 14.27 -10.79
N ALA A 88 -2.36 13.06 -11.31
CA ALA A 88 -2.32 12.79 -12.74
C ALA A 88 -3.14 11.56 -13.11
N ALA A 89 -3.79 11.59 -14.27
CA ALA A 89 -4.46 10.42 -14.81
C ALA A 89 -3.43 9.41 -15.34
N LEU A 90 -3.63 8.14 -15.01
CA LEU A 90 -2.86 7.02 -15.54
C LEU A 90 -3.66 5.73 -15.34
N ASP A 91 -4.10 5.12 -16.43
CA ASP A 91 -4.58 3.73 -16.40
C ASP A 91 -3.40 2.80 -16.56
N VAL A 92 -3.05 2.09 -15.48
CA VAL A 92 -1.91 1.17 -15.45
C VAL A 92 -2.09 -0.08 -16.34
N ARG A 93 -3.28 -0.27 -16.95
CA ARG A 93 -3.53 -1.31 -17.95
C ARG A 93 -3.13 -0.84 -19.35
N ASN A 94 -3.10 0.46 -19.59
CA ASN A 94 -2.82 1.03 -20.91
C ASN A 94 -1.33 1.28 -21.11
N HIS A 95 -0.69 0.49 -21.98
CA HIS A 95 0.73 0.61 -22.30
C HIS A 95 1.09 1.99 -22.85
N GLY A 96 0.31 2.49 -23.81
CA GLY A 96 0.59 3.78 -24.45
C GLY A 96 0.54 4.94 -23.45
N GLU A 97 -0.42 4.90 -22.48
CA GLU A 97 -0.47 5.90 -21.42
C GLU A 97 0.74 5.80 -20.49
N ILE A 98 1.18 4.58 -20.12
CA ILE A 98 2.37 4.37 -19.30
C ILE A 98 3.59 4.97 -20.00
N ASP A 99 3.84 4.61 -21.25
CA ASP A 99 5.01 5.06 -21.99
C ASP A 99 5.01 6.60 -22.17
N ALA A 100 3.88 7.18 -22.54
CA ALA A 100 3.72 8.63 -22.68
C ALA A 100 3.93 9.35 -21.34
N PHE A 101 3.36 8.80 -20.24
CA PHE A 101 3.48 9.39 -18.91
C PHE A 101 4.94 9.40 -18.44
N PHE A 102 5.63 8.26 -18.48
CA PHE A 102 7.03 8.17 -18.07
C PHE A 102 7.96 8.94 -18.97
N GLY A 103 7.69 9.00 -20.29
CA GLY A 103 8.42 9.83 -21.25
C GLY A 103 8.33 11.33 -20.96
N SER A 104 7.29 11.78 -20.27
CA SER A 104 7.10 13.18 -19.85
C SER A 104 7.80 13.56 -18.54
N LEU A 105 8.33 12.57 -17.81
CA LEU A 105 8.95 12.78 -16.48
C LEU A 105 10.47 12.97 -16.62
N GLY A 106 11.01 13.96 -15.93
CA GLY A 106 12.47 14.20 -15.91
C GLY A 106 13.19 13.40 -14.82
N ARG A 107 12.51 12.97 -13.76
CA ARG A 107 13.13 12.30 -12.61
C ARG A 107 12.11 11.48 -11.81
N ILE A 108 12.56 10.33 -11.33
CA ILE A 108 11.89 9.55 -10.27
C ILE A 108 12.96 9.01 -9.33
N ASP A 109 12.79 9.22 -8.03
CA ASP A 109 13.64 8.65 -6.97
C ASP A 109 12.94 7.47 -6.28
N VAL A 110 11.61 7.51 -6.18
CA VAL A 110 10.80 6.45 -5.58
C VAL A 110 9.57 6.17 -6.42
N LEU A 111 9.34 4.90 -6.72
CA LEU A 111 8.09 4.40 -7.30
C LEU A 111 7.36 3.55 -6.26
N VAL A 112 6.07 3.82 -6.05
CA VAL A 112 5.18 2.95 -5.28
C VAL A 112 4.08 2.40 -6.19
N ASN A 113 4.06 1.09 -6.39
CA ASN A 113 3.02 0.39 -7.14
C ASN A 113 1.90 -0.02 -6.17
N ALA A 114 0.86 0.83 -6.05
CA ALA A 114 -0.27 0.60 -5.16
C ALA A 114 -1.61 0.42 -5.89
N ALA A 115 -1.63 0.43 -7.20
CA ALA A 115 -2.83 0.07 -7.96
C ALA A 115 -3.24 -1.37 -7.68
N GLY A 116 -4.53 -1.59 -7.43
CA GLY A 116 -5.04 -2.92 -7.16
C GLY A 116 -6.56 -2.95 -7.07
N VAL A 117 -7.12 -4.06 -7.47
CA VAL A 117 -8.57 -4.37 -7.44
C VAL A 117 -8.78 -5.78 -6.94
N ALA A 118 -9.95 -6.03 -6.34
CA ALA A 118 -10.49 -7.35 -6.06
C ALA A 118 -11.94 -7.39 -6.55
N ARG A 119 -12.38 -8.56 -7.04
CA ARG A 119 -13.73 -8.81 -7.54
C ARG A 119 -14.28 -10.08 -6.87
N PRO A 120 -14.62 -10.03 -5.59
CA PRO A 120 -15.02 -11.21 -4.83
C PRO A 120 -16.12 -12.00 -5.55
N ARG A 121 -15.91 -13.31 -5.68
CA ARG A 121 -16.75 -14.30 -6.37
C ARG A 121 -16.80 -14.20 -7.90
N ASP A 122 -16.60 -13.02 -8.50
CA ASP A 122 -16.59 -12.83 -9.94
C ASP A 122 -15.28 -13.32 -10.58
N GLU A 123 -14.20 -13.46 -9.79
CA GLU A 123 -12.84 -13.78 -10.25
C GLU A 123 -12.68 -15.20 -10.82
N TYR A 124 -13.75 -16.03 -10.79
CA TYR A 124 -13.79 -17.33 -11.47
C TYR A 124 -14.15 -17.22 -12.95
N ALA A 125 -14.66 -16.07 -13.42
CA ALA A 125 -14.82 -15.79 -14.82
C ALA A 125 -13.47 -15.39 -15.44
N ASP A 126 -13.13 -15.95 -16.62
CA ASP A 126 -11.81 -15.82 -17.25
C ASP A 126 -11.44 -14.37 -17.57
N ASP A 127 -12.39 -13.57 -18.04
CA ASP A 127 -12.22 -12.17 -18.34
C ASP A 127 -11.98 -11.32 -17.07
N VAL A 128 -12.70 -11.61 -15.98
CA VAL A 128 -12.51 -10.95 -14.66
C VAL A 128 -11.17 -11.36 -14.05
N PHE A 129 -10.82 -12.66 -14.14
CA PHE A 129 -9.52 -13.18 -13.72
C PHE A 129 -8.38 -12.44 -14.43
N GLY A 130 -8.50 -12.30 -15.75
CA GLY A 130 -7.54 -11.57 -16.58
C GLY A 130 -7.41 -10.10 -16.19
N ASP A 131 -8.54 -9.38 -15.98
CA ASP A 131 -8.53 -7.96 -15.57
C ASP A 131 -7.84 -7.77 -14.21
N VAL A 132 -8.11 -8.63 -13.24
CA VAL A 132 -7.45 -8.58 -11.93
C VAL A 132 -5.94 -8.81 -12.05
N LEU A 133 -5.48 -9.77 -12.85
CA LEU A 133 -4.06 -9.98 -13.10
C LEU A 133 -3.42 -8.78 -13.82
N ASP A 134 -4.12 -8.18 -14.78
CA ASP A 134 -3.63 -7.02 -15.52
C ASP A 134 -3.40 -5.82 -14.60
N VAL A 135 -4.35 -5.54 -13.71
CA VAL A 135 -4.25 -4.44 -12.76
C VAL A 135 -3.23 -4.74 -11.65
N ASN A 136 -3.27 -5.93 -11.04
CA ASN A 136 -2.53 -6.19 -9.80
C ASN A 136 -1.10 -6.68 -10.01
N LEU A 137 -0.81 -7.33 -11.12
CA LEU A 137 0.49 -7.97 -11.38
C LEU A 137 1.16 -7.44 -12.64
N ARG A 138 0.49 -7.52 -13.79
CA ARG A 138 1.09 -7.12 -15.06
C ARG A 138 1.43 -5.63 -15.07
N SER A 139 0.57 -4.79 -14.47
CA SER A 139 0.83 -3.36 -14.30
C SER A 139 2.10 -3.09 -13.49
N VAL A 140 2.33 -3.84 -12.41
CA VAL A 140 3.53 -3.69 -11.56
C VAL A 140 4.79 -3.88 -12.40
N MET A 141 4.82 -4.92 -13.25
CA MET A 141 5.95 -5.14 -14.16
C MET A 141 6.11 -3.99 -15.16
N ARG A 142 5.02 -3.59 -15.84
CA ARG A 142 5.03 -2.55 -16.88
C ARG A 142 5.47 -1.20 -16.35
N VAL A 143 4.86 -0.76 -15.24
CA VAL A 143 5.18 0.52 -14.59
C VAL A 143 6.61 0.52 -14.06
N SER A 144 7.07 -0.58 -13.45
CA SER A 144 8.45 -0.70 -12.99
C SER A 144 9.46 -0.64 -14.14
N GLN A 145 9.14 -1.27 -15.28
CA GLN A 145 10.00 -1.25 -16.46
C GLN A 145 10.05 0.14 -17.10
N ALA A 146 8.93 0.84 -17.21
CA ALA A 146 8.88 2.20 -17.72
C ALA A 146 9.64 3.20 -16.83
N ALA A 147 9.55 3.02 -15.50
CA ALA A 147 10.26 3.85 -14.53
C ALA A 147 11.76 3.57 -14.45
N ARG A 148 12.22 2.38 -14.90
CA ARG A 148 13.57 1.89 -14.73
C ARG A 148 14.67 2.89 -15.12
N PRO A 149 14.66 3.53 -16.30
CA PRO A 149 15.75 4.45 -16.69
C PRO A 149 15.90 5.62 -15.71
N LEU A 150 14.79 6.18 -15.21
CA LEU A 150 14.79 7.28 -14.26
C LEU A 150 15.25 6.84 -12.85
N LEU A 151 14.84 5.63 -12.44
CA LEU A 151 15.27 5.03 -11.17
C LEU A 151 16.75 4.67 -11.16
N GLU A 152 17.30 4.17 -12.28
CA GLU A 152 18.73 3.88 -12.41
C GLU A 152 19.58 5.16 -12.32
N GLN A 153 19.14 6.25 -12.94
CA GLN A 153 19.81 7.56 -12.86
C GLN A 153 19.84 8.10 -11.42
N SER A 154 18.75 7.92 -10.68
CA SER A 154 18.62 8.42 -9.30
C SER A 154 19.15 7.45 -8.24
N ARG A 155 19.52 6.22 -8.62
CA ARG A 155 19.75 5.08 -7.71
C ARG A 155 18.61 4.93 -6.71
N GLY A 156 17.39 4.92 -7.25
CA GLY A 156 16.14 5.04 -6.50
C GLY A 156 15.66 3.74 -5.89
N SER A 157 14.36 3.68 -5.60
CA SER A 157 13.72 2.50 -5.05
C SER A 157 12.30 2.28 -5.55
N ILE A 158 11.88 1.02 -5.56
CA ILE A 158 10.50 0.58 -5.83
C ILE A 158 9.93 -0.05 -4.57
N VAL A 159 8.69 0.33 -4.23
CA VAL A 159 7.88 -0.32 -3.19
C VAL A 159 6.60 -0.84 -3.83
N ASN A 160 6.44 -2.15 -3.87
CA ASN A 160 5.25 -2.81 -4.40
C ASN A 160 4.24 -3.11 -3.29
N ILE A 161 2.95 -3.02 -3.57
CA ILE A 161 1.91 -3.42 -2.62
C ILE A 161 1.44 -4.84 -2.94
N ALA A 162 1.92 -5.80 -2.15
CA ALA A 162 1.48 -7.18 -2.11
C ALA A 162 0.21 -7.32 -1.24
N SER A 163 0.06 -8.38 -0.47
CA SER A 163 -1.05 -8.62 0.47
C SER A 163 -0.68 -9.73 1.46
N MET A 164 -1.35 -9.79 2.60
CA MET A 164 -1.36 -11.00 3.43
C MET A 164 -1.85 -12.23 2.65
N LEU A 165 -2.72 -12.02 1.64
CA LEU A 165 -3.17 -13.07 0.72
C LEU A 165 -2.10 -13.52 -0.28
N SER A 166 -0.88 -12.98 -0.20
CA SER A 166 0.31 -13.58 -0.82
C SER A 166 0.81 -14.82 -0.07
N TYR A 167 0.35 -15.02 1.17
CA TYR A 167 0.75 -16.11 2.07
C TYR A 167 -0.43 -16.97 2.53
N LEU A 168 -1.65 -16.42 2.45
CA LEU A 168 -2.90 -17.08 2.83
C LEU A 168 -3.77 -17.27 1.60
N ALA A 169 -4.80 -18.10 1.73
CA ALA A 169 -5.81 -18.31 0.69
C ALA A 169 -7.14 -17.68 1.09
N ASP A 170 -7.85 -17.17 0.09
CA ASP A 170 -9.24 -16.77 0.17
C ASP A 170 -9.96 -17.27 -1.09
N ALA A 171 -10.97 -18.12 -0.89
CA ALA A 171 -11.70 -18.75 -1.99
C ALA A 171 -12.55 -17.76 -2.80
N ASP A 172 -12.92 -16.62 -2.22
CA ASP A 172 -13.74 -15.62 -2.91
C ASP A 172 -12.93 -14.77 -3.91
N VAL A 173 -11.58 -14.78 -3.83
CA VAL A 173 -10.70 -13.90 -4.62
C VAL A 173 -9.46 -14.62 -5.18
N PRO A 174 -9.62 -15.68 -6.01
CA PRO A 174 -8.50 -16.49 -6.50
C PRO A 174 -7.52 -15.72 -7.38
N ALA A 175 -8.00 -14.84 -8.26
CA ALA A 175 -7.14 -14.00 -9.09
C ALA A 175 -6.36 -12.98 -8.27
N TYR A 176 -6.99 -12.38 -7.27
CA TYR A 176 -6.31 -11.49 -6.33
C TYR A 176 -5.20 -12.21 -5.59
N CYS A 177 -5.48 -13.39 -5.00
CA CYS A 177 -4.47 -14.22 -4.34
C CYS A 177 -3.30 -14.54 -5.27
N ALA A 178 -3.58 -15.03 -6.47
CA ALA A 178 -2.57 -15.34 -7.49
C ALA A 178 -1.74 -14.10 -7.85
N SER A 179 -2.41 -12.95 -8.10
CA SER A 179 -1.74 -11.70 -8.46
C SER A 179 -0.80 -11.21 -7.34
N LYS A 180 -1.27 -11.22 -6.09
CA LYS A 180 -0.48 -10.71 -4.96
C LYS A 180 0.67 -11.64 -4.58
N THR A 181 0.51 -12.95 -4.74
CA THR A 181 1.61 -13.93 -4.67
C THR A 181 2.62 -13.69 -5.80
N GLY A 182 2.15 -13.43 -7.02
CA GLY A 182 2.99 -13.07 -8.16
C GLY A 182 3.81 -11.80 -7.92
N VAL A 183 3.26 -10.78 -7.25
CA VAL A 183 3.99 -9.55 -6.88
C VAL A 183 5.18 -9.87 -5.98
N VAL A 184 5.08 -10.83 -5.05
CA VAL A 184 6.20 -11.25 -4.19
C VAL A 184 7.33 -11.84 -5.03
N GLY A 185 7.02 -12.75 -5.95
CA GLY A 185 7.99 -13.33 -6.88
C GLY A 185 8.62 -12.28 -7.80
N LEU A 186 7.80 -11.39 -8.36
CA LEU A 186 8.24 -10.30 -9.23
C LEU A 186 9.17 -9.33 -8.48
N THR A 187 8.85 -8.99 -7.23
CA THR A 187 9.69 -8.12 -6.39
C THR A 187 11.11 -8.68 -6.23
N ARG A 188 11.23 -9.98 -5.97
CA ARG A 188 12.54 -10.66 -5.88
C ARG A 188 13.30 -10.61 -7.20
N SER A 189 12.64 -10.93 -8.31
CA SER A 189 13.27 -10.91 -9.64
C SER A 189 13.75 -9.51 -10.02
N LEU A 190 12.93 -8.48 -9.82
CA LEU A 190 13.30 -7.10 -10.11
C LEU A 190 14.42 -6.59 -9.19
N ALA A 191 14.47 -7.04 -7.92
CA ALA A 191 15.55 -6.70 -7.01
C ALA A 191 16.91 -7.19 -7.52
N HIS A 192 16.97 -8.40 -8.08
CA HIS A 192 18.19 -8.95 -8.68
C HIS A 192 18.54 -8.27 -10.00
N GLU A 193 17.56 -7.96 -10.85
CA GLU A 193 17.79 -7.32 -12.15
C GLU A 193 18.23 -5.86 -12.01
N TYR A 194 17.62 -5.10 -11.08
CA TYR A 194 17.88 -3.67 -10.93
C TYR A 194 18.96 -3.34 -9.89
N GLY A 195 19.21 -4.27 -8.95
CA GLY A 195 20.20 -4.11 -7.88
C GLY A 195 21.60 -3.74 -8.34
N PRO A 196 22.18 -4.39 -9.40
CA PRO A 196 23.50 -4.02 -9.95
C PRO A 196 23.60 -2.57 -10.44
N ARG A 197 22.44 -1.93 -10.69
CA ARG A 197 22.35 -0.53 -11.11
C ARG A 197 22.00 0.41 -9.95
N GLY A 198 21.98 -0.11 -8.72
CA GLY A 198 21.74 0.67 -7.50
C GLY A 198 20.27 0.92 -7.17
N VAL A 199 19.33 0.26 -7.84
CA VAL A 199 17.90 0.38 -7.56
C VAL A 199 17.45 -0.74 -6.62
N ARG A 200 16.83 -0.39 -5.50
CA ARG A 200 16.26 -1.36 -4.56
C ARG A 200 14.78 -1.61 -4.89
N VAL A 201 14.35 -2.86 -4.76
CA VAL A 201 12.96 -3.25 -5.01
C VAL A 201 12.45 -4.10 -3.86
N ASN A 202 11.43 -3.61 -3.16
CA ASN A 202 10.82 -4.27 -2.02
C ASN A 202 9.30 -4.27 -2.14
N ALA A 203 8.63 -5.05 -1.30
CA ALA A 203 7.18 -5.04 -1.19
C ALA A 203 6.71 -4.87 0.26
N ILE A 204 5.49 -4.40 0.41
CA ILE A 204 4.72 -4.41 1.65
C ILE A 204 3.55 -5.37 1.44
N ALA A 205 3.26 -6.21 2.41
CA ALA A 205 2.10 -7.09 2.45
C ALA A 205 1.11 -6.60 3.51
N PRO A 206 0.12 -5.78 3.14
CA PRO A 206 -0.92 -5.32 4.05
C PRO A 206 -1.78 -6.47 4.57
N GLY A 207 -2.17 -6.39 5.85
CA GLY A 207 -3.27 -7.16 6.41
C GLY A 207 -4.62 -6.49 6.17
N TYR A 208 -5.55 -6.69 7.09
CA TYR A 208 -6.84 -6.00 7.08
C TYR A 208 -6.70 -4.55 7.55
N HIS A 209 -6.82 -3.61 6.60
CA HIS A 209 -6.81 -2.16 6.85
C HIS A 209 -8.16 -1.58 6.44
N ARG A 210 -8.64 -0.56 7.15
CA ARG A 210 -9.86 0.16 6.80
C ARG A 210 -9.65 0.97 5.53
N THR A 211 -10.30 0.52 4.47
CA THR A 211 -10.32 1.13 3.13
C THR A 211 -11.68 0.88 2.49
N ASP A 212 -11.96 1.51 1.35
CA ASP A 212 -13.18 1.22 0.60
C ASP A 212 -13.25 -0.26 0.16
N MET A 213 -12.13 -0.87 -0.19
CA MET A 213 -12.06 -2.28 -0.61
C MET A 213 -12.49 -3.25 0.50
N THR A 214 -12.24 -2.92 1.75
CA THR A 214 -12.52 -3.77 2.91
C THR A 214 -13.78 -3.35 3.67
N ARG A 215 -14.55 -2.38 3.14
CA ARG A 215 -15.68 -1.75 3.82
C ARG A 215 -16.69 -2.77 4.33
N ILE A 216 -17.09 -3.73 3.50
CA ILE A 216 -18.06 -4.78 3.85
C ILE A 216 -17.66 -5.59 5.08
N PHE A 217 -16.37 -5.72 5.37
CA PHE A 217 -15.87 -6.47 6.52
C PHE A 217 -15.84 -5.65 7.80
N TRP A 218 -15.44 -4.36 7.74
CA TRP A 218 -15.34 -3.55 8.95
C TRP A 218 -16.66 -2.88 9.34
N GLU A 219 -17.63 -2.77 8.43
CA GLU A 219 -19.00 -2.35 8.73
C GLU A 219 -19.84 -3.50 9.31
N SER A 220 -19.47 -4.76 9.12
CA SER A 220 -20.10 -5.93 9.75
C SER A 220 -19.46 -6.22 11.10
N GLU A 221 -20.22 -6.09 12.19
CA GLU A 221 -19.73 -6.36 13.55
C GLU A 221 -19.19 -7.80 13.71
N GLU A 222 -19.87 -8.79 13.12
CA GLU A 222 -19.47 -10.20 13.20
C GLU A 222 -18.14 -10.43 12.46
N LEU A 223 -18.02 -9.96 11.19
CA LEU A 223 -16.82 -10.14 10.39
C LEU A 223 -15.65 -9.36 10.98
N SER A 224 -15.92 -8.12 11.42
CA SER A 224 -14.92 -7.28 12.07
C SER A 224 -14.34 -7.94 13.31
N ARG A 225 -15.19 -8.53 14.17
CA ARG A 225 -14.75 -9.24 15.38
C ARG A 225 -13.86 -10.45 15.04
N LYS A 226 -14.23 -11.24 14.01
CA LYS A 226 -13.41 -12.38 13.54
C LYS A 226 -12.03 -11.92 13.04
N ILE A 227 -11.97 -10.82 12.31
CA ILE A 227 -10.71 -10.26 11.80
C ILE A 227 -9.83 -9.76 12.95
N VAL A 228 -10.40 -8.96 13.85
CA VAL A 228 -9.70 -8.39 15.01
C VAL A 228 -9.16 -9.49 15.93
N SER A 229 -9.95 -10.56 16.17
CA SER A 229 -9.52 -11.66 17.05
C SER A 229 -8.31 -12.44 16.54
N ARG A 230 -8.05 -12.41 15.24
CA ARG A 230 -6.87 -13.05 14.62
C ARG A 230 -5.65 -12.12 14.55
N SER A 231 -5.85 -10.81 14.63
CA SER A 231 -4.75 -9.85 14.68
C SER A 231 -4.09 -9.86 16.06
N ALA A 232 -2.78 -10.05 16.14
CA ALA A 232 -2.06 -10.00 17.40
C ALA A 232 -2.14 -8.63 18.08
N LEU A 233 -2.27 -7.54 17.28
CA LEU A 233 -2.48 -6.19 17.80
C LEU A 233 -3.94 -5.91 18.20
N GLY A 234 -4.88 -6.84 17.99
CA GLY A 234 -6.26 -6.75 18.43
C GLY A 234 -7.04 -5.57 17.82
N ARG A 235 -6.67 -5.10 16.64
CA ARG A 235 -7.32 -4.00 15.94
C ARG A 235 -7.25 -4.13 14.43
N TRP A 236 -8.09 -3.38 13.75
CA TRP A 236 -7.92 -3.08 12.34
C TRP A 236 -6.66 -2.22 12.13
N GLY A 237 -6.00 -2.42 10.99
CA GLY A 237 -5.03 -1.45 10.49
C GLY A 237 -5.75 -0.24 9.89
N GLU A 238 -5.11 0.92 9.97
CA GLU A 238 -5.49 2.11 9.22
C GLU A 238 -4.55 2.25 8.00
N ALA A 239 -5.01 2.92 6.92
CA ALA A 239 -4.17 3.10 5.74
C ALA A 239 -2.82 3.81 6.08
N GLY A 240 -2.81 4.65 7.11
CA GLY A 240 -1.63 5.32 7.63
C GLY A 240 -0.58 4.37 8.25
N ASP A 241 -0.98 3.23 8.80
CA ASP A 241 -0.05 2.25 9.39
C ASP A 241 0.96 1.72 8.35
N LEU A 242 0.61 1.77 7.06
CA LEU A 242 1.47 1.30 5.96
C LEU A 242 2.48 2.36 5.49
N ALA A 243 2.20 3.63 5.77
CA ALA A 243 3.01 4.73 5.25
C ALA A 243 4.42 4.72 5.83
N GLY A 244 4.57 4.40 7.14
CA GLY A 244 5.87 4.29 7.79
C GLY A 244 6.76 3.21 7.16
N ALA A 245 6.18 2.05 6.84
CA ALA A 245 6.90 0.97 6.16
C ALA A 245 7.34 1.39 4.74
N ALA A 246 6.49 2.09 3.98
CA ALA A 246 6.84 2.59 2.65
C ALA A 246 7.97 3.63 2.72
N VAL A 247 7.89 4.57 3.65
CA VAL A 247 8.93 5.57 3.92
C VAL A 247 10.25 4.90 4.30
N PHE A 248 10.24 3.93 5.24
CA PHE A 248 11.44 3.17 5.62
C PHE A 248 12.07 2.48 4.42
N LEU A 249 11.30 1.67 3.68
CA LEU A 249 11.82 0.92 2.53
C LEU A 249 12.35 1.81 1.41
N ALA A 250 11.82 3.02 1.26
CA ALA A 250 12.30 3.99 0.28
C ALA A 250 13.49 4.82 0.78
N SER A 251 13.71 4.91 2.09
CA SER A 251 14.73 5.77 2.71
C SER A 251 16.13 5.18 2.67
N PRO A 252 17.18 5.99 2.98
CA PRO A 252 18.54 5.51 3.17
C PRO A 252 18.70 4.49 4.31
N ALA A 253 17.78 4.47 5.30
CA ALA A 253 17.80 3.48 6.37
C ALA A 253 17.63 2.03 5.85
N ALA A 254 17.03 1.85 4.68
CA ALA A 254 16.89 0.57 3.99
C ALA A 254 17.96 0.35 2.91
N ALA A 255 19.14 0.98 2.99
CA ALA A 255 20.18 0.94 1.94
C ALA A 255 20.64 -0.49 1.60
N PHE A 256 20.58 -1.44 2.54
CA PHE A 256 20.94 -2.84 2.32
C PHE A 256 19.73 -3.78 2.34
N VAL A 257 18.52 -3.23 2.11
CA VAL A 257 17.25 -3.99 2.08
C VAL A 257 16.72 -3.98 0.65
N THR A 258 16.72 -5.14 -0.01
CA THR A 258 16.14 -5.35 -1.33
C THR A 258 15.62 -6.78 -1.48
N GLY A 259 14.57 -7.00 -2.28
CA GLY A 259 13.96 -8.29 -2.53
C GLY A 259 13.06 -8.80 -1.40
N VAL A 260 12.83 -8.01 -0.34
CA VAL A 260 11.98 -8.41 0.79
C VAL A 260 10.51 -8.09 0.54
N THR A 261 9.64 -8.84 1.17
CA THR A 261 8.23 -8.49 1.36
C THR A 261 7.98 -8.38 2.85
N LEU A 262 7.64 -7.17 3.30
CA LEU A 262 7.41 -6.84 4.70
C LEU A 262 5.91 -6.95 5.04
N PRO A 263 5.45 -7.91 5.85
CA PRO A 263 4.10 -7.91 6.37
C PRO A 263 3.85 -6.70 7.26
N VAL A 264 2.77 -5.97 7.01
CA VAL A 264 2.26 -4.90 7.87
C VAL A 264 0.79 -5.21 8.11
N ASP A 265 0.54 -6.12 9.02
CA ASP A 265 -0.74 -6.81 9.15
C ASP A 265 -1.20 -7.00 10.60
N GLY A 266 -0.52 -6.36 11.55
CA GLY A 266 -0.81 -6.51 12.97
C GLY A 266 -0.58 -7.93 13.51
N GLY A 267 0.30 -8.72 12.85
CA GLY A 267 0.59 -10.10 13.21
C GLY A 267 -0.44 -11.12 12.70
N TYR A 268 -1.28 -10.73 11.73
CA TYR A 268 -2.36 -11.59 11.21
C TYR A 268 -1.87 -12.89 10.58
N VAL A 269 -0.77 -12.85 9.81
CA VAL A 269 -0.21 -14.03 9.12
C VAL A 269 0.75 -14.82 10.00
N SER A 270 1.22 -14.28 11.11
CA SER A 270 2.16 -14.94 12.01
C SER A 270 1.51 -15.77 13.11
N GLY A 271 0.18 -15.69 13.26
CA GLY A 271 -0.61 -16.43 14.23
C GLY A 271 -1.48 -17.53 13.59
N PHE A 272 -2.13 -18.34 14.44
CA PHE A 272 -3.05 -19.42 14.06
C PHE A 272 -4.50 -18.95 14.01
#